data_cffa776cf962084297b7f756acc8d90b
#
_entry.id   cffa776cf962084297b7f756acc8d90b
#
_cell.length_a   1.000
_cell.length_b   1.000
_cell.length_c   1.000
_cell.angle_alpha   90.00
_cell.angle_beta   90.00
_cell.angle_gamma   90.00
#
_symmetry.space_group_name_H-M   'P 1'
#
loop_
_entity.id
_entity.type
_entity.pdbx_description
1 polymer ?
#
loop_
_entity_poly.entity_id
_entity_poly.type
_entity_poly.pdbx_seq_one_letter_code
_entity_poly.pdbx_strand_id
1 'polypeptide(L)'
;MHRSTAVPPVCGRGALALACAGLFAALTGCATKPDNERQIGSGGSLVRYSSSQTEVDLTDSEQQTLRMLSDRRYADATQARVLDAVAGVLRAQGYAPVTVDRDSGLVEAGRSDTLIPKWRQLLRGALKARIGMLPTKPDHERVAAIVTVRAGRDAHAAIVRARFDRTVWDSAGDSRTKTVLEPEYYQAFFTEVDKAMCTTKCER
;
A
#
# COMPACT_ATOMS: atom_id res chain seq x y z
N MET A 1 -50.53 73.87 3.73
CA MET A 1 -51.50 73.00 3.13
C MET A 1 -51.00 72.55 1.76
N HIS A 2 -50.34 71.45 1.61
CA HIS A 2 -50.13 70.76 0.35
C HIS A 2 -50.01 69.30 0.60
N ARG A 3 -50.95 68.51 0.15
CA ARG A 3 -50.91 67.05 0.14
C ARG A 3 -50.05 66.60 -1.04
N SER A 4 -49.06 65.76 -0.74
CA SER A 4 -48.33 65.07 -1.79
C SER A 4 -48.66 63.57 -1.70
N THR A 5 -49.30 63.11 -2.77
CA THR A 5 -49.69 61.72 -2.95
C THR A 5 -48.48 60.93 -3.49
N ALA A 6 -48.01 59.95 -2.75
CA ALA A 6 -46.98 59.01 -3.22
C ALA A 6 -47.62 57.79 -3.93
N VAL A 7 -47.15 57.51 -5.13
CA VAL A 7 -47.48 56.34 -5.95
C VAL A 7 -46.55 55.17 -5.58
N PRO A 8 -47.04 53.93 -5.38
CA PRO A 8 -46.18 52.79 -5.14
C PRO A 8 -45.56 52.23 -6.42
N PRO A 9 -44.33 51.74 -6.39
CA PRO A 9 -43.71 51.08 -7.54
C PRO A 9 -44.21 49.64 -7.71
N VAL A 10 -44.51 49.32 -8.95
CA VAL A 10 -44.91 47.98 -9.43
C VAL A 10 -43.67 47.06 -9.38
N CYS A 11 -43.77 46.01 -8.57
CA CYS A 11 -42.73 44.99 -8.45
C CYS A 11 -42.78 44.05 -9.68
N GLY A 12 -41.74 44.10 -10.50
CA GLY A 12 -41.59 43.29 -11.70
C GLY A 12 -41.30 41.83 -11.41
N ARG A 13 -42.11 40.94 -11.88
CA ARG A 13 -42.05 39.45 -11.74
C ARG A 13 -41.06 38.80 -12.73
N GLY A 14 -39.89 39.37 -12.93
CA GLY A 14 -38.96 38.88 -13.95
C GLY A 14 -37.60 38.35 -13.45
N ALA A 15 -37.30 38.42 -12.15
CA ALA A 15 -35.91 38.18 -11.67
C ALA A 15 -35.63 36.80 -11.02
N LEU A 16 -36.62 35.91 -10.94
CA LEU A 16 -36.45 34.63 -10.23
C LEU A 16 -36.14 33.41 -11.14
N ALA A 17 -36.12 33.54 -12.43
CA ALA A 17 -35.95 32.43 -13.35
C ALA A 17 -34.50 32.15 -13.80
N LEU A 18 -33.55 33.04 -13.52
CA LEU A 18 -32.14 32.92 -13.96
C LEU A 18 -31.18 32.40 -12.92
N ALA A 19 -31.59 32.25 -11.67
CA ALA A 19 -30.70 31.80 -10.58
C ALA A 19 -30.59 30.28 -10.48
N CYS A 20 -31.49 29.48 -11.07
CA CYS A 20 -31.44 28.01 -10.96
C CYS A 20 -30.62 27.32 -12.04
N ALA A 21 -30.22 27.97 -13.12
CA ALA A 21 -29.44 27.33 -14.20
C ALA A 21 -27.93 27.29 -13.93
N GLY A 22 -27.44 28.07 -12.98
CA GLY A 22 -25.98 28.13 -12.66
C GLY A 22 -25.46 27.09 -11.68
N LEU A 23 -26.32 26.34 -10.98
CA LEU A 23 -25.93 25.48 -9.90
C LEU A 23 -25.69 24.01 -10.33
N PHE A 24 -26.04 23.63 -11.55
CA PHE A 24 -25.87 22.25 -12.05
C PHE A 24 -24.58 22.00 -12.84
N ALA A 25 -23.75 23.01 -13.11
CA ALA A 25 -22.51 22.85 -13.88
C ALA A 25 -21.27 22.51 -13.06
N ALA A 26 -21.37 22.44 -11.73
CA ALA A 26 -20.19 22.25 -10.86
C ALA A 26 -19.96 20.81 -10.39
N LEU A 27 -20.72 19.81 -10.85
CA LEU A 27 -20.64 18.42 -10.35
C LEU A 27 -20.05 17.41 -11.33
N THR A 28 -19.53 17.83 -12.47
CA THR A 28 -18.70 16.97 -13.32
C THR A 28 -17.24 17.07 -12.91
N GLY A 29 -16.94 16.75 -11.65
CA GLY A 29 -15.62 16.38 -11.23
C GLY A 29 -15.30 15.01 -11.84
N CYS A 30 -14.71 14.99 -13.04
CA CYS A 30 -14.02 13.79 -13.52
C CYS A 30 -13.01 13.40 -12.44
N ALA A 31 -13.26 12.30 -11.75
CA ALA A 31 -12.24 11.66 -10.92
C ALA A 31 -11.11 11.28 -11.87
N THR A 32 -10.11 12.15 -12.00
CA THR A 32 -8.88 11.84 -12.75
C THR A 32 -8.24 10.67 -12.07
N LYS A 33 -8.06 9.57 -12.83
CA LYS A 33 -7.29 8.41 -12.39
C LYS A 33 -5.91 8.92 -11.95
N PRO A 34 -5.40 8.55 -10.77
CA PRO A 34 -4.06 8.94 -10.36
C PRO A 34 -3.04 8.48 -11.40
N ASP A 35 -2.10 9.34 -11.79
CA ASP A 35 -1.10 9.06 -12.83
C ASP A 35 -0.18 7.89 -12.49
N ASN A 36 -0.11 7.50 -11.21
CA ASN A 36 0.69 6.38 -10.71
C ASN A 36 -0.03 5.03 -10.69
N GLU A 37 -1.22 4.93 -11.29
CA GLU A 37 -1.93 3.65 -11.40
C GLU A 37 -1.75 3.03 -12.77
N ARG A 38 -1.12 1.85 -12.79
CA ARG A 38 -0.92 1.05 -13.99
C ARG A 38 -1.90 -0.13 -14.01
N GLN A 39 -2.69 -0.21 -15.07
CA GLN A 39 -3.59 -1.34 -15.29
C GLN A 39 -2.85 -2.42 -16.08
N ILE A 40 -2.68 -3.61 -15.48
CA ILE A 40 -2.00 -4.76 -16.11
C ILE A 40 -2.99 -5.64 -16.85
N GLY A 41 -4.21 -5.79 -16.32
CA GLY A 41 -5.30 -6.54 -16.94
C GLY A 41 -6.53 -5.66 -17.15
N SER A 42 -7.12 -5.68 -18.33
CA SER A 42 -8.22 -4.76 -18.69
C SER A 42 -9.62 -5.21 -18.26
N GLY A 43 -9.79 -6.46 -17.84
CA GLY A 43 -11.11 -7.00 -17.47
C GLY A 43 -12.11 -7.14 -18.61
N GLY A 44 -11.87 -6.50 -19.75
CA GLY A 44 -12.78 -6.37 -20.88
C GLY A 44 -13.57 -5.05 -20.82
N SER A 45 -13.76 -4.37 -21.96
CA SER A 45 -14.40 -3.07 -22.04
C SER A 45 -15.93 -3.13 -22.30
N LEU A 46 -16.39 -4.14 -23.04
CA LEU A 46 -17.81 -4.33 -23.40
C LEU A 46 -18.41 -5.56 -22.72
N VAL A 47 -17.62 -6.63 -22.64
CA VAL A 47 -17.99 -7.85 -21.91
C VAL A 47 -16.86 -8.18 -20.98
N ARG A 48 -17.17 -8.36 -19.70
CA ARG A 48 -16.18 -8.73 -18.70
C ARG A 48 -15.85 -10.22 -18.86
N TYR A 49 -14.67 -10.51 -19.40
CA TYR A 49 -14.17 -11.89 -19.61
C TYR A 49 -12.96 -12.23 -18.72
N SER A 50 -12.40 -11.25 -18.01
CA SER A 50 -11.30 -11.44 -17.07
C SER A 50 -11.38 -10.44 -15.91
N SER A 51 -10.60 -10.67 -14.85
CA SER A 51 -10.43 -9.71 -13.76
C SER A 51 -9.53 -8.55 -14.18
N SER A 52 -9.79 -7.38 -13.62
CA SER A 52 -8.92 -6.20 -13.76
C SER A 52 -7.82 -6.27 -12.71
N GLN A 53 -6.58 -5.97 -13.12
CA GLN A 53 -5.42 -5.93 -12.21
C GLN A 53 -4.80 -4.54 -12.28
N THR A 54 -4.72 -3.88 -11.14
CA THR A 54 -4.14 -2.54 -11.02
C THR A 54 -2.92 -2.60 -10.11
N GLU A 55 -1.78 -2.14 -10.62
CA GLU A 55 -0.60 -1.83 -9.81
C GLU A 55 -0.53 -0.34 -9.55
N VAL A 56 -0.20 0.02 -8.31
CA VAL A 56 0.03 1.40 -7.91
C VAL A 56 1.53 1.61 -7.76
N ASP A 57 2.11 2.34 -8.69
CA ASP A 57 3.52 2.70 -8.65
C ASP A 57 3.78 3.71 -7.53
N LEU A 58 4.97 3.66 -6.95
CA LEU A 58 5.37 4.59 -5.90
C LEU A 58 5.64 5.98 -6.49
N THR A 59 5.09 6.99 -5.86
CA THR A 59 5.48 8.38 -6.10
C THR A 59 6.92 8.63 -5.59
N ASP A 60 7.55 9.73 -5.98
CA ASP A 60 8.92 10.07 -5.54
C ASP A 60 9.02 10.19 -4.02
N SER A 61 8.01 10.75 -3.36
CA SER A 61 7.95 10.85 -1.90
C SER A 61 7.79 9.48 -1.22
N GLU A 62 6.98 8.60 -1.80
CA GLU A 62 6.81 7.23 -1.31
C GLU A 62 8.07 6.39 -1.52
N GLN A 63 8.80 6.60 -2.63
CA GLN A 63 10.09 5.97 -2.85
C GLN A 63 11.12 6.39 -1.80
N GLN A 64 11.15 7.67 -1.41
CA GLN A 64 12.02 8.17 -0.35
C GLN A 64 11.65 7.54 0.99
N THR A 65 10.35 7.46 1.30
CA THR A 65 9.85 6.79 2.50
C THR A 65 10.27 5.33 2.53
N LEU A 66 10.06 4.60 1.44
CA LEU A 66 10.45 3.20 1.34
C LEU A 66 11.96 3.01 1.60
N ARG A 67 12.82 3.85 1.03
CA ARG A 67 14.28 3.77 1.26
C ARG A 67 14.66 3.92 2.73
N MET A 68 13.96 4.79 3.46
CA MET A 68 14.21 4.96 4.90
C MET A 68 13.75 3.79 5.74
N LEU A 69 12.69 3.08 5.30
CA LEU A 69 12.09 1.97 6.03
C LEU A 69 12.74 0.62 5.71
N SER A 70 13.17 0.46 4.45
CA SER A 70 13.51 -0.85 3.89
C SER A 70 14.90 -1.36 4.25
N ASP A 71 15.84 -0.48 4.63
CA ASP A 71 17.24 -0.81 4.75
C ASP A 71 17.66 -0.99 6.22
N ARG A 72 18.41 -2.08 6.50
CA ARG A 72 19.03 -2.36 7.80
C ARG A 72 20.43 -2.92 7.63
N ARG A 73 21.38 -2.38 8.41
CA ARG A 73 22.75 -2.88 8.46
C ARG A 73 22.95 -3.76 9.69
N TYR A 74 23.55 -4.91 9.49
CA TYR A 74 23.99 -5.84 10.52
C TYR A 74 25.52 -5.84 10.55
N ALA A 75 26.09 -5.27 11.60
CA ALA A 75 27.50 -5.39 11.90
C ALA A 75 27.77 -6.77 12.53
N ASP A 76 28.95 -7.29 12.36
CA ASP A 76 29.39 -8.59 12.91
C ASP A 76 28.55 -9.80 12.47
N ALA A 77 27.98 -9.73 11.26
CA ALA A 77 27.17 -10.80 10.70
C ALA A 77 27.51 -11.05 9.23
N THR A 78 27.74 -12.31 8.88
CA THR A 78 27.94 -12.71 7.48
C THR A 78 26.64 -12.67 6.72
N GLN A 79 26.72 -12.43 5.40
CA GLN A 79 25.56 -12.46 4.50
C GLN A 79 24.73 -13.74 4.67
N ALA A 80 25.39 -14.91 4.70
CA ALA A 80 24.71 -16.19 4.82
C ALA A 80 23.90 -16.31 6.12
N ARG A 81 24.48 -15.87 7.25
CA ARG A 81 23.79 -15.89 8.53
C ARG A 81 22.56 -15.00 8.56
N VAL A 82 22.66 -13.78 8.02
CA VAL A 82 21.53 -12.85 7.94
C VAL A 82 20.46 -13.38 6.99
N LEU A 83 20.87 -13.99 5.87
CA LEU A 83 19.94 -14.60 4.90
C LEU A 83 19.12 -15.73 5.56
N ASP A 84 19.78 -16.60 6.35
CA ASP A 84 19.09 -17.67 7.06
C ASP A 84 18.14 -17.13 8.14
N ALA A 85 18.54 -16.09 8.87
CA ALA A 85 17.68 -15.43 9.85
C ALA A 85 16.44 -14.81 9.19
N VAL A 86 16.61 -14.09 8.09
CA VAL A 86 15.51 -13.51 7.30
C VAL A 86 14.54 -14.59 6.84
N ALA A 87 15.05 -15.67 6.25
CA ALA A 87 14.22 -16.77 5.78
C ALA A 87 13.48 -17.47 6.94
N GLY A 88 14.12 -17.63 8.07
CA GLY A 88 13.52 -18.20 9.29
C GLY A 88 12.38 -17.31 9.82
N VAL A 89 12.59 -16.00 9.90
CA VAL A 89 11.58 -15.04 10.34
C VAL A 89 10.37 -15.03 9.42
N LEU A 90 10.58 -15.02 8.10
CA LEU A 90 9.46 -15.05 7.14
C LEU A 90 8.63 -16.33 7.30
N ARG A 91 9.28 -17.50 7.49
CA ARG A 91 8.56 -18.76 7.76
C ARG A 91 7.78 -18.68 9.08
N ALA A 92 8.38 -18.17 10.14
CA ALA A 92 7.73 -18.00 11.44
C ALA A 92 6.55 -17.05 11.40
N GLN A 93 6.58 -16.05 10.49
CA GLN A 93 5.48 -15.12 10.23
C GLN A 93 4.40 -15.68 9.28
N GLY A 94 4.49 -16.95 8.89
CA GLY A 94 3.50 -17.64 8.07
C GLY A 94 3.63 -17.40 6.56
N TYR A 95 4.78 -16.92 6.10
CA TYR A 95 5.06 -16.87 4.67
C TYR A 95 5.37 -18.28 4.14
N ALA A 96 4.69 -18.68 3.04
CA ALA A 96 4.90 -19.94 2.36
C ALA A 96 4.47 -19.84 0.88
N PRO A 97 5.29 -20.28 -0.08
CA PRO A 97 6.66 -20.77 0.11
C PRO A 97 7.65 -19.65 0.43
N VAL A 98 8.78 -20.01 1.04
CA VAL A 98 9.95 -19.12 1.20
C VAL A 98 11.08 -19.71 0.36
N THR A 99 11.44 -19.03 -0.69
CA THR A 99 12.54 -19.38 -1.60
C THR A 99 13.77 -18.56 -1.25
N VAL A 100 14.93 -19.21 -1.18
CA VAL A 100 16.20 -18.59 -0.83
C VAL A 100 17.19 -18.85 -1.95
N ASP A 101 17.63 -17.80 -2.60
CA ASP A 101 18.76 -17.83 -3.53
C ASP A 101 20.00 -17.29 -2.82
N ARG A 102 20.93 -18.18 -2.48
CA ARG A 102 22.13 -17.83 -1.74
C ARG A 102 23.16 -17.11 -2.59
N ASP A 103 23.17 -17.36 -3.89
CA ASP A 103 24.16 -16.79 -4.80
C ASP A 103 23.86 -15.30 -5.04
N SER A 104 22.61 -14.96 -5.26
CA SER A 104 22.16 -13.56 -5.39
C SER A 104 21.88 -12.88 -4.05
N GLY A 105 21.80 -13.65 -2.95
CA GLY A 105 21.40 -13.13 -1.64
C GLY A 105 19.95 -12.69 -1.58
N LEU A 106 19.06 -13.37 -2.31
CA LEU A 106 17.65 -13.04 -2.44
C LEU A 106 16.78 -14.02 -1.64
N VAL A 107 15.82 -13.49 -0.91
CA VAL A 107 14.71 -14.25 -0.31
C VAL A 107 13.40 -13.74 -0.87
N GLU A 108 12.65 -14.63 -1.48
CA GLU A 108 11.29 -14.39 -1.96
C GLU A 108 10.29 -15.21 -1.15
N ALA A 109 9.20 -14.59 -0.76
CA ALA A 109 8.17 -15.24 0.00
C ALA A 109 6.79 -14.65 -0.27
N GLY A 110 5.75 -15.47 -0.12
CA GLY A 110 4.39 -15.03 -0.25
C GLY A 110 3.55 -15.52 0.91
N ARG A 111 2.66 -14.66 1.41
CA ARG A 111 1.65 -15.03 2.39
C ARG A 111 0.29 -14.68 1.84
N SER A 112 -0.53 -15.70 1.61
CA SER A 112 -1.93 -15.53 1.25
C SER A 112 -2.76 -15.65 2.52
N ASP A 113 -3.67 -14.71 2.71
CA ASP A 113 -4.37 -14.62 3.98
C ASP A 113 -5.65 -15.43 4.04
N THR A 114 -5.60 -16.25 5.02
CA THR A 114 -6.48 -16.18 6.19
C THR A 114 -5.76 -15.45 7.34
N LEU A 115 -5.95 -14.14 7.45
CA LEU A 115 -5.25 -13.27 8.39
C LEU A 115 -5.43 -13.70 9.84
N ILE A 116 -4.32 -13.90 10.54
CA ILE A 116 -4.29 -14.09 11.99
C ILE A 116 -4.89 -12.84 12.66
N PRO A 117 -5.88 -12.98 13.57
CA PRO A 117 -6.72 -11.86 14.06
C PRO A 117 -5.99 -10.64 14.64
N LYS A 118 -4.82 -10.81 15.22
CA LYS A 118 -4.03 -9.73 15.85
C LYS A 118 -3.45 -8.73 14.86
N TRP A 119 -3.15 -9.15 13.66
CA TRP A 119 -2.65 -8.32 12.57
C TRP A 119 -3.76 -7.46 11.96
N ARG A 120 -4.98 -7.98 11.88
CA ARG A 120 -6.14 -7.23 11.38
C ARG A 120 -6.43 -5.96 12.17
N GLN A 121 -6.15 -5.91 13.47
CA GLN A 121 -6.41 -4.73 14.30
C GLN A 121 -5.42 -3.60 14.02
N LEU A 122 -4.15 -3.89 13.84
CA LEU A 122 -3.12 -2.90 13.47
C LEU A 122 -3.31 -2.36 12.05
N LEU A 123 -3.64 -3.23 11.10
CA LEU A 123 -3.84 -2.86 9.71
C LEU A 123 -5.16 -2.12 9.45
N ARG A 124 -6.23 -2.41 10.20
CA ARG A 124 -7.52 -1.71 10.05
C ARG A 124 -7.43 -0.21 10.33
N GLY A 125 -6.58 0.22 11.25
CA GLY A 125 -6.36 1.64 11.54
C GLY A 125 -5.68 2.39 10.39
N ALA A 126 -4.62 1.82 9.84
CA ALA A 126 -3.84 2.44 8.75
C ALA A 126 -4.53 2.31 7.38
N LEU A 127 -5.24 1.20 7.14
CA LEU A 127 -5.93 0.94 5.88
C LEU A 127 -7.11 1.89 5.64
N LYS A 128 -7.82 2.25 6.71
CA LYS A 128 -9.01 3.12 6.63
C LYS A 128 -8.68 4.55 6.19
N ALA A 129 -7.45 5.00 6.40
CA ALA A 129 -7.03 6.37 6.12
C ALA A 129 -6.47 6.60 4.71
N ARG A 130 -6.07 5.55 3.95
CA ARG A 130 -5.30 5.71 2.70
C ARG A 130 -5.82 4.98 1.47
N ILE A 131 -6.84 4.14 1.58
CA ILE A 131 -7.39 3.44 0.42
C ILE A 131 -8.66 4.17 -0.03
N GLY A 132 -8.48 5.25 -0.75
CA GLY A 132 -9.54 5.84 -1.55
C GLY A 132 -10.04 4.79 -2.56
N MET A 133 -11.35 4.44 -2.49
CA MET A 133 -12.04 3.45 -3.33
C MET A 133 -11.40 2.05 -3.31
N LEU A 134 -11.64 1.33 -2.21
CA LEU A 134 -11.64 -0.13 -2.28
C LEU A 134 -12.88 -0.62 -3.01
N PRO A 135 -12.74 -1.62 -3.87
CA PRO A 135 -13.88 -2.34 -4.41
C PRO A 135 -14.77 -2.88 -3.28
N THR A 136 -16.02 -3.09 -3.55
CA THR A 136 -17.17 -3.19 -2.65
C THR A 136 -17.06 -4.21 -1.50
N LYS A 137 -16.18 -5.23 -1.57
CA LYS A 137 -15.81 -6.14 -0.48
C LYS A 137 -14.46 -6.77 -0.76
N PRO A 138 -13.40 -6.49 0.01
CA PRO A 138 -12.17 -7.26 -0.10
C PRO A 138 -12.44 -8.70 0.35
N ASP A 139 -12.17 -9.65 -0.55
CA ASP A 139 -12.40 -11.08 -0.36
C ASP A 139 -11.16 -11.74 0.27
N HIS A 140 -10.00 -11.50 -0.31
CA HIS A 140 -8.73 -12.00 0.22
C HIS A 140 -7.58 -11.06 -0.11
N GLU A 141 -6.48 -11.22 0.61
CA GLU A 141 -5.26 -10.46 0.35
C GLU A 141 -4.04 -11.39 0.32
N ARG A 142 -3.01 -10.95 -0.36
CA ARG A 142 -1.70 -11.58 -0.36
C ARG A 142 -0.63 -10.52 -0.11
N VAL A 143 0.37 -10.86 0.70
CA VAL A 143 1.58 -10.07 0.86
C VAL A 143 2.75 -10.84 0.27
N ALA A 144 3.41 -10.26 -0.73
CA ALA A 144 4.67 -10.74 -1.26
C ALA A 144 5.82 -10.02 -0.53
N ALA A 145 6.85 -10.76 -0.15
CA ALA A 145 8.08 -10.25 0.43
C ALA A 145 9.24 -10.51 -0.52
N ILE A 146 10.01 -9.47 -0.82
CA ILE A 146 11.26 -9.54 -1.58
C ILE A 146 12.33 -8.92 -0.68
N VAL A 147 13.29 -9.75 -0.23
CA VAL A 147 14.34 -9.31 0.67
C VAL A 147 15.69 -9.63 0.06
N THR A 148 16.53 -8.62 -0.14
CA THR A 148 17.90 -8.78 -0.59
C THR A 148 18.84 -8.61 0.58
N VAL A 149 19.82 -9.52 0.71
CA VAL A 149 20.89 -9.46 1.69
C VAL A 149 22.21 -9.38 0.93
N ARG A 150 22.92 -8.29 1.09
CA ARG A 150 24.21 -8.09 0.45
C ARG A 150 25.33 -8.05 1.48
N ALA A 151 26.50 -8.55 1.12
CA ALA A 151 27.70 -8.35 1.94
C ALA A 151 27.98 -6.84 2.03
N GLY A 152 28.34 -6.38 3.21
CA GLY A 152 28.82 -5.03 3.45
C GLY A 152 30.24 -4.84 2.91
N ARG A 153 30.80 -3.63 3.10
CA ARG A 153 32.19 -3.37 2.74
C ARG A 153 33.18 -4.20 3.55
N ASP A 154 32.79 -4.50 4.78
CA ASP A 154 33.54 -5.36 5.68
C ASP A 154 33.03 -6.80 5.57
N ALA A 155 33.92 -7.79 5.57
CA ALA A 155 33.58 -9.21 5.42
C ALA A 155 32.60 -9.74 6.50
N HIS A 156 32.47 -9.01 7.61
CA HIS A 156 31.60 -9.33 8.74
C HIS A 156 30.39 -8.36 8.84
N ALA A 157 30.00 -7.70 7.76
CA ALA A 157 28.81 -6.88 7.74
C ALA A 157 27.86 -7.32 6.62
N ALA A 158 26.57 -7.19 6.86
CA ALA A 158 25.54 -7.42 5.84
C ALA A 158 24.53 -6.26 5.83
N ILE A 159 23.98 -6.00 4.66
CA ILE A 159 22.94 -5.01 4.45
C ILE A 159 21.70 -5.75 3.95
N VAL A 160 20.62 -5.60 4.67
CA VAL A 160 19.29 -6.12 4.30
C VAL A 160 18.49 -5.00 3.69
N ARG A 161 17.85 -5.27 2.57
CA ARG A 161 16.80 -4.43 1.99
C ARG A 161 15.55 -5.25 1.81
N ALA A 162 14.48 -4.88 2.49
CA ALA A 162 13.19 -5.54 2.44
C ALA A 162 12.17 -4.70 1.69
N ARG A 163 11.34 -5.35 0.85
CA ARG A 163 10.16 -4.77 0.22
C ARG A 163 8.99 -5.73 0.39
N PHE A 164 7.84 -5.17 0.71
CA PHE A 164 6.61 -5.91 0.83
C PHE A 164 5.56 -5.29 -0.08
N ASP A 165 4.94 -6.10 -0.93
CA ASP A 165 3.87 -5.68 -1.81
C ASP A 165 2.57 -6.41 -1.42
N ARG A 166 1.50 -5.65 -1.20
CA ARG A 166 0.18 -6.15 -0.81
C ARG A 166 -0.76 -6.10 -1.99
N THR A 167 -1.33 -7.24 -2.33
CA THR A 167 -2.39 -7.38 -3.32
C THR A 167 -3.69 -7.71 -2.60
N VAL A 168 -4.74 -6.94 -2.89
CA VAL A 168 -6.09 -7.17 -2.39
C VAL A 168 -6.98 -7.50 -3.58
N TRP A 169 -7.78 -8.55 -3.45
CA TRP A 169 -8.80 -8.94 -4.42
C TRP A 169 -10.18 -8.60 -3.88
N ASP A 170 -11.06 -8.21 -4.77
CA ASP A 170 -12.48 -8.08 -4.46
C ASP A 170 -13.27 -9.33 -4.83
N SER A 171 -14.56 -9.35 -4.43
CA SER A 171 -15.48 -10.46 -4.73
C SER A 171 -15.76 -10.65 -6.23
N ALA A 172 -15.37 -9.73 -7.08
CA ALA A 172 -15.45 -9.81 -8.53
C ALA A 172 -14.14 -10.32 -9.16
N GLY A 173 -13.11 -10.55 -8.34
CA GLY A 173 -11.80 -11.01 -8.75
C GLY A 173 -10.87 -9.90 -9.25
N ASP A 174 -11.28 -8.63 -9.15
CA ASP A 174 -10.38 -7.52 -9.44
C ASP A 174 -9.34 -7.39 -8.34
N SER A 175 -8.13 -7.02 -8.72
CA SER A 175 -7.03 -6.90 -7.78
C SER A 175 -6.33 -5.55 -7.85
N ARG A 176 -5.80 -5.14 -6.69
CA ARG A 176 -5.00 -3.93 -6.55
C ARG A 176 -3.76 -4.22 -5.72
N THR A 177 -2.60 -3.96 -6.29
CA THR A 177 -1.31 -4.16 -5.64
C THR A 177 -0.70 -2.82 -5.26
N LYS A 178 -0.24 -2.73 -4.01
CA LYS A 178 0.49 -1.57 -3.47
C LYS A 178 1.68 -2.01 -2.64
N THR A 179 2.76 -1.25 -2.70
CA THR A 179 3.88 -1.42 -1.77
C THR A 179 3.45 -0.99 -0.36
N VAL A 180 3.82 -1.80 0.62
CA VAL A 180 3.62 -1.50 2.04
C VAL A 180 4.58 -0.38 2.45
N LEU A 181 4.04 0.68 3.04
CA LEU A 181 4.82 1.85 3.48
C LEU A 181 4.59 2.17 4.97
N GLU A 182 3.90 1.29 5.68
CA GLU A 182 3.64 1.43 7.11
C GLU A 182 4.93 1.14 7.90
N PRO A 183 5.47 2.14 8.66
CA PRO A 183 6.72 1.98 9.41
C PRO A 183 6.68 0.82 10.39
N GLU A 184 5.54 0.59 11.03
CA GLU A 184 5.33 -0.46 12.03
C GLU A 184 5.52 -1.85 11.43
N TYR A 185 5.22 -2.00 10.13
CA TYR A 185 5.40 -3.26 9.43
C TYR A 185 6.87 -3.62 9.31
N TYR A 186 7.69 -2.67 8.87
CA TYR A 186 9.14 -2.85 8.75
C TYR A 186 9.81 -2.99 10.11
N GLN A 187 9.38 -2.20 11.10
CA GLN A 187 9.89 -2.29 12.46
C GLN A 187 9.62 -3.67 13.07
N ALA A 188 8.40 -4.19 12.91
CA ALA A 188 8.05 -5.52 13.39
C ALA A 188 8.91 -6.60 12.72
N PHE A 189 9.05 -6.54 11.39
CA PHE A 189 9.88 -7.48 10.65
C PHE A 189 11.34 -7.45 11.11
N PHE A 190 11.97 -6.27 11.17
CA PHE A 190 13.35 -6.14 11.56
C PHE A 190 13.59 -6.47 13.03
N THR A 191 12.62 -6.22 13.91
CA THR A 191 12.70 -6.63 15.32
C THR A 191 12.81 -8.16 15.45
N GLU A 192 12.04 -8.91 14.67
CA GLU A 192 12.13 -10.37 14.68
C GLU A 192 13.46 -10.88 14.06
N VAL A 193 13.97 -10.21 13.02
CA VAL A 193 15.29 -10.53 12.46
C VAL A 193 16.39 -10.25 13.51
N ASP A 194 16.32 -9.12 14.23
CA ASP A 194 17.26 -8.78 15.29
C ASP A 194 17.25 -9.84 16.41
N LYS A 195 16.06 -10.30 16.84
CA LYS A 195 15.92 -11.38 17.82
C LYS A 195 16.56 -12.68 17.33
N ALA A 196 16.28 -13.09 16.07
CA ALA A 196 16.87 -14.29 15.48
C ALA A 196 18.40 -14.20 15.41
N MET A 197 18.94 -13.02 15.12
CA MET A 197 20.38 -12.77 15.11
C MET A 197 21.01 -12.84 16.50
N CYS A 198 20.31 -12.38 17.55
CA CYS A 198 20.78 -12.45 18.93
C CYS A 198 20.80 -13.88 19.46
N THR A 199 19.75 -14.66 19.24
CA THR A 199 19.63 -16.05 19.72
C THR A 199 20.80 -16.91 19.23
N THR A 200 21.17 -16.77 17.97
CA THR A 200 22.29 -17.53 17.37
C THR A 200 23.67 -17.12 17.93
N LYS A 201 23.81 -15.96 18.58
CA LYS A 201 25.08 -15.51 19.20
C LYS A 201 25.25 -16.07 20.61
N CYS A 202 24.16 -16.44 21.30
CA CYS A 202 24.20 -16.97 22.68
C CYS A 202 24.49 -18.49 22.75
N GLU A 203 24.39 -19.21 21.63
CA GLU A 203 24.63 -20.67 21.57
C GLU A 203 26.11 -21.03 21.26
N ARG A 204 27.02 -20.05 21.17
CA ARG A 204 28.47 -20.26 21.03
C ARG A 204 29.20 -19.83 22.28
#